data_95c9b493854c2bd26ae026e269f0337a
#
_entry.id   95c9b493854c2bd26ae026e269f0337a
#
_cell.length_a   1.000
_cell.length_b   1.000
_cell.length_c   1.000
_cell.angle_alpha   90.00
_cell.angle_beta   90.00
_cell.angle_gamma   90.00
#
_symmetry.space_group_name_H-M   'P 1'
#
loop_
_entity.id
_entity.type
_entity.pdbx_description
1 polymer ?
#
loop_
_entity_poly.entity_id
_entity_poly.type
_entity_poly.pdbx_seq_one_letter_code
_entity_poly.pdbx_strand_id
1 'polypeptide(L)'
;MAKSFKYVILGGGVAAGYAAREFSKQGLNAGELAIISKEAVAPYERPALSKGFLFPESPARLPGFHVCVGSGGERLAPEWYQEHGIELILSTEIVKADLAAKSLSSANGETIEYQTLIIATGSEVIRLTDFGVEGADSKNIFYLREIDNAEKLYEAIKEKKNGKAVIVGGGYIGLELSAVLRLNNVDVTMVYPEPWCMPRLFTPDIATFYEEYYANKGVKIIKQTAASFTANSDGELKEVNLKDGRVLEADIVVVGVRARPRTKLFKGQVEQERDGIKTDAFFKTSVDDVYAVGDVAMFPMKMYGEMRRVEHVDHSRKSAEQAAKAIKAKENGETLEEYDYLPYFYSRAFDLSWQFYGDNVGETVIFGDKDPKSANAKFGAYWIKNGKVFGVFLEGGTQEENKAIAKAAKLQPPVENKDQLAQEGVSFATSL
;
A
#
# COMPACT_ATOMS: atom_id res chain seq x y z
N MET A 1 -17.96 -9.62 -29.47
CA MET A 1 -16.70 -9.82 -30.23
C MET A 1 -15.52 -9.90 -29.27
N ALA A 2 -14.56 -10.76 -29.54
CA ALA A 2 -13.34 -10.85 -28.75
C ALA A 2 -12.34 -9.76 -29.19
N LYS A 3 -11.74 -9.06 -28.20
CA LYS A 3 -10.57 -8.21 -28.43
C LYS A 3 -9.33 -9.03 -28.15
N SER A 4 -8.25 -8.82 -28.89
CA SER A 4 -7.02 -9.58 -28.74
C SER A 4 -5.81 -8.64 -28.68
N PHE A 5 -4.91 -8.91 -27.72
CA PHE A 5 -3.70 -8.12 -27.51
C PHE A 5 -2.48 -9.04 -27.34
N LYS A 6 -1.32 -8.54 -27.69
CA LYS A 6 -0.08 -9.24 -27.39
C LYS A 6 0.16 -9.30 -25.88
N TYR A 7 -0.07 -8.18 -25.18
CA TYR A 7 0.09 -8.06 -23.73
C TYR A 7 -1.19 -7.52 -23.10
N VAL A 8 -1.61 -8.13 -22.01
CA VAL A 8 -2.69 -7.61 -21.16
C VAL A 8 -2.18 -7.48 -19.74
N ILE A 9 -2.42 -6.31 -19.15
CA ILE A 9 -2.23 -6.08 -17.72
C ILE A 9 -3.61 -6.06 -17.10
N LEU A 10 -3.88 -6.98 -16.20
CA LEU A 10 -5.14 -7.05 -15.47
C LEU A 10 -5.00 -6.35 -14.12
N GLY A 11 -5.62 -5.19 -14.01
CA GLY A 11 -5.55 -4.30 -12.88
C GLY A 11 -5.16 -2.89 -13.30
N GLY A 12 -5.70 -1.87 -12.63
CA GLY A 12 -5.49 -0.47 -12.97
C GLY A 12 -4.77 0.33 -11.86
N GLY A 13 -3.95 -0.34 -11.05
CA GLY A 13 -3.21 0.30 -9.97
C GLY A 13 -1.83 0.80 -10.39
N VAL A 14 -1.02 1.13 -9.38
CA VAL A 14 0.35 1.62 -9.57
C VAL A 14 1.18 0.65 -10.40
N ALA A 15 1.11 -0.65 -10.10
CA ALA A 15 1.85 -1.67 -10.84
C ALA A 15 1.53 -1.64 -12.34
N ALA A 16 0.26 -1.49 -12.69
CA ALA A 16 -0.16 -1.44 -14.10
C ALA A 16 0.48 -0.26 -14.85
N GLY A 17 0.48 0.92 -14.25
CA GLY A 17 1.11 2.10 -14.85
C GLY A 17 2.61 1.94 -15.06
N TYR A 18 3.31 1.42 -14.07
CA TYR A 18 4.76 1.19 -14.16
C TYR A 18 5.12 0.09 -15.16
N ALA A 19 4.32 -0.98 -15.24
CA ALA A 19 4.51 -2.02 -16.26
C ALA A 19 4.33 -1.45 -17.68
N ALA A 20 3.27 -0.68 -17.90
CA ALA A 20 3.00 -0.05 -19.19
C ALA A 20 4.14 0.88 -19.61
N ARG A 21 4.64 1.68 -18.69
CA ARG A 21 5.77 2.55 -18.94
C ARG A 21 7.02 1.77 -19.33
N GLU A 22 7.32 0.69 -18.62
CA GLU A 22 8.48 -0.14 -18.92
C GLU A 22 8.36 -0.83 -20.29
N PHE A 23 7.18 -1.31 -20.65
CA PHE A 23 6.93 -1.82 -22.00
C PHE A 23 7.20 -0.76 -23.06
N SER A 24 6.77 0.47 -22.85
CA SER A 24 7.05 1.58 -23.79
C SER A 24 8.54 1.83 -23.94
N LYS A 25 9.29 1.79 -22.85
CA LYS A 25 10.76 1.96 -22.87
C LYS A 25 11.46 0.83 -23.62
N GLN A 26 10.97 -0.40 -23.49
CA GLN A 26 11.57 -1.58 -24.09
C GLN A 26 11.19 -1.75 -25.57
N GLY A 27 10.25 -0.96 -26.04
CA GLY A 27 9.75 -1.03 -27.41
C GLY A 27 8.36 -1.65 -27.48
N LEU A 28 7.38 -0.85 -27.84
CA LEU A 28 5.99 -1.25 -27.92
C LEU A 28 5.36 -0.65 -29.17
N ASN A 29 4.69 -1.50 -29.98
CA ASN A 29 3.92 -1.02 -31.11
C ASN A 29 2.48 -0.68 -30.68
N ALA A 30 1.86 0.25 -31.37
CA ALA A 30 0.49 0.64 -31.12
C ALA A 30 -0.46 -0.58 -31.19
N GLY A 31 -1.34 -0.71 -30.21
CA GLY A 31 -2.33 -1.78 -30.14
C GLY A 31 -1.83 -3.11 -29.55
N GLU A 32 -0.56 -3.21 -29.17
CA GLU A 32 -0.02 -4.44 -28.57
C GLU A 32 -0.42 -4.63 -27.11
N LEU A 33 -0.59 -3.54 -26.36
CA LEU A 33 -0.82 -3.57 -24.90
C LEU A 33 -2.18 -2.99 -24.54
N ALA A 34 -2.88 -3.69 -23.67
CA ALA A 34 -4.07 -3.17 -23.00
C ALA A 34 -3.94 -3.28 -21.49
N ILE A 35 -4.50 -2.30 -20.78
CA ILE A 35 -4.72 -2.34 -19.33
C ILE A 35 -6.22 -2.48 -19.10
N ILE A 36 -6.62 -3.48 -18.31
CA ILE A 36 -8.03 -3.67 -17.94
C ILE A 36 -8.20 -3.27 -16.48
N SER A 37 -9.06 -2.29 -16.23
CA SER A 37 -9.31 -1.77 -14.89
C SER A 37 -10.80 -1.72 -14.58
N LYS A 38 -11.13 -2.09 -13.35
CA LYS A 38 -12.47 -1.93 -12.78
C LYS A 38 -12.81 -0.46 -12.53
N GLU A 39 -11.80 0.35 -12.20
CA GLU A 39 -11.98 1.78 -11.96
C GLU A 39 -12.16 2.55 -13.27
N ALA A 40 -12.78 3.72 -13.18
CA ALA A 40 -13.10 4.56 -14.34
C ALA A 40 -11.96 5.50 -14.75
N VAL A 41 -10.84 5.47 -14.06
CA VAL A 41 -9.71 6.38 -14.23
C VAL A 41 -8.44 5.63 -14.55
N ALA A 42 -7.52 6.28 -15.27
CA ALA A 42 -6.18 5.73 -15.51
C ALA A 42 -5.43 5.49 -14.19
N PRO A 43 -4.43 4.60 -14.18
CA PRO A 43 -3.65 4.31 -12.97
C PRO A 43 -3.17 5.57 -12.25
N TYR A 44 -3.24 5.54 -10.93
CA TYR A 44 -2.89 6.68 -10.07
C TYR A 44 -2.11 6.22 -8.84
N GLU A 45 -1.47 7.18 -8.17
CA GLU A 45 -0.72 6.94 -6.94
C GLU A 45 -1.68 6.78 -5.77
N ARG A 46 -2.01 5.55 -5.43
CA ARG A 46 -2.98 5.21 -4.38
C ARG A 46 -2.66 5.81 -3.00
N PRO A 47 -1.39 5.95 -2.58
CA PRO A 47 -1.08 6.60 -1.29
C PRO A 47 -1.62 8.03 -1.13
N ALA A 48 -1.94 8.72 -2.22
CA ALA A 48 -2.53 10.07 -2.15
C ALA A 48 -3.91 10.07 -1.48
N LEU A 49 -4.65 8.95 -1.52
CA LEU A 49 -6.04 8.86 -1.06
C LEU A 49 -6.19 9.05 0.46
N SER A 50 -5.18 8.68 1.25
CA SER A 50 -5.17 8.85 2.71
C SER A 50 -4.43 10.11 3.16
N LYS A 51 -4.00 10.92 2.21
CA LYS A 51 -3.20 12.14 2.46
C LYS A 51 -3.80 13.33 1.72
N GLY A 52 -3.13 13.79 0.66
CA GLY A 52 -3.47 15.01 -0.06
C GLY A 52 -4.88 15.06 -0.62
N PHE A 53 -5.45 13.92 -1.00
CA PHE A 53 -6.81 13.85 -1.52
C PHE A 53 -7.85 14.38 -0.51
N LEU A 54 -7.61 14.19 0.77
CA LEU A 54 -8.51 14.57 1.86
C LEU A 54 -8.15 15.89 2.54
N PHE A 55 -7.16 16.62 2.03
CA PHE A 55 -6.78 17.91 2.61
C PHE A 55 -7.91 18.93 2.47
N PRO A 56 -8.17 19.75 3.51
CA PRO A 56 -9.22 20.75 3.46
C PRO A 56 -8.91 21.90 2.50
N GLU A 57 -7.63 22.18 2.29
CA GLU A 57 -7.15 23.22 1.36
C GLU A 57 -6.31 22.56 0.28
N SER A 58 -6.54 22.95 -0.97
CA SER A 58 -5.83 22.46 -2.15
C SER A 58 -5.76 20.92 -2.19
N PRO A 59 -6.90 20.22 -2.09
CA PRO A 59 -6.88 18.76 -2.11
C PRO A 59 -6.33 18.24 -3.43
N ALA A 60 -5.56 17.14 -3.34
CA ALA A 60 -5.03 16.48 -4.53
C ALA A 60 -6.16 15.89 -5.37
N ARG A 61 -6.13 16.15 -6.67
CA ARG A 61 -7.12 15.64 -7.64
C ARG A 61 -6.41 15.20 -8.92
N LEU A 62 -7.03 14.26 -9.61
CA LEU A 62 -6.55 13.91 -10.94
C LEU A 62 -6.72 15.11 -11.89
N PRO A 63 -5.75 15.32 -12.79
CA PRO A 63 -4.61 14.48 -13.16
C PRO A 63 -3.37 14.60 -12.24
N GLY A 64 -3.45 15.34 -11.15
CA GLY A 64 -2.32 15.69 -10.30
C GLY A 64 -1.55 14.53 -9.68
N PHE A 65 -2.17 13.36 -9.50
CA PHE A 65 -1.51 12.20 -8.90
C PHE A 65 -1.67 10.91 -9.70
N HIS A 66 -1.84 11.00 -11.01
CA HIS A 66 -1.61 9.83 -11.87
C HIS A 66 -0.20 9.29 -11.64
N VAL A 67 0.00 8.04 -11.99
CA VAL A 67 1.32 7.42 -11.87
C VAL A 67 2.36 8.36 -12.46
N CYS A 68 3.35 8.70 -11.64
CA CYS A 68 4.38 9.66 -11.98
C CYS A 68 5.75 9.04 -11.79
N VAL A 69 6.59 9.36 -12.70
CA VAL A 69 7.93 8.81 -12.74
C VAL A 69 8.86 9.66 -11.87
N GLY A 70 9.13 9.17 -10.67
CA GLY A 70 10.04 9.85 -9.76
C GLY A 70 9.53 11.26 -9.38
N SER A 71 10.32 11.97 -8.63
CA SER A 71 10.01 13.36 -8.30
C SER A 71 10.26 14.25 -9.53
N GLY A 72 9.19 14.71 -10.16
CA GLY A 72 9.26 15.59 -11.32
C GLY A 72 9.31 14.89 -12.68
N GLY A 73 9.09 13.59 -12.72
CA GLY A 73 8.98 12.85 -13.98
C GLY A 73 7.64 13.02 -14.68
N GLU A 74 7.53 12.40 -15.84
CA GLU A 74 6.32 12.41 -16.66
C GLU A 74 5.16 11.76 -15.92
N ARG A 75 4.00 12.41 -15.95
CA ARG A 75 2.77 11.85 -15.41
C ARG A 75 2.05 11.06 -16.48
N LEU A 76 1.61 9.85 -16.14
CA LEU A 76 0.91 8.96 -17.04
C LEU A 76 -0.60 9.25 -16.98
N ALA A 77 -0.99 10.42 -17.49
CA ALA A 77 -2.39 10.78 -17.67
C ALA A 77 -3.00 9.96 -18.83
N PRO A 78 -4.33 9.92 -19.00
CA PRO A 78 -4.94 9.13 -20.08
C PRO A 78 -4.36 9.39 -21.46
N GLU A 79 -3.98 10.63 -21.76
CA GLU A 79 -3.37 11.03 -23.03
C GLU A 79 -2.04 10.33 -23.29
N TRP A 80 -1.25 10.09 -22.23
CA TRP A 80 0.01 9.38 -22.34
C TRP A 80 -0.18 7.97 -22.93
N TYR A 81 -1.21 7.25 -22.46
CA TYR A 81 -1.52 5.89 -22.94
C TYR A 81 -1.95 5.94 -24.40
N GLN A 82 -2.80 6.89 -24.75
CA GLN A 82 -3.26 7.08 -26.12
C GLN A 82 -2.10 7.38 -27.06
N GLU A 83 -1.21 8.29 -26.70
CA GLU A 83 -0.03 8.67 -27.48
C GLU A 83 0.94 7.49 -27.67
N HIS A 84 0.99 6.56 -26.73
CA HIS A 84 1.84 5.38 -26.81
C HIS A 84 1.13 4.16 -27.38
N GLY A 85 -0.08 4.33 -27.91
CA GLY A 85 -0.85 3.25 -28.53
C GLY A 85 -1.30 2.17 -27.55
N ILE A 86 -1.45 2.50 -26.27
CA ILE A 86 -1.89 1.58 -25.23
C ILE A 86 -3.38 1.77 -24.98
N GLU A 87 -4.15 0.69 -25.05
CA GLU A 87 -5.58 0.74 -24.81
C GLU A 87 -5.89 0.65 -23.31
N LEU A 88 -6.63 1.63 -22.79
CA LEU A 88 -7.18 1.60 -21.43
C LEU A 88 -8.61 1.08 -21.52
N ILE A 89 -8.84 -0.10 -20.99
CA ILE A 89 -10.17 -0.70 -20.88
C ILE A 89 -10.65 -0.48 -19.46
N LEU A 90 -11.26 0.68 -19.23
CA LEU A 90 -11.69 1.15 -17.90
C LEU A 90 -13.13 0.73 -17.60
N SER A 91 -13.55 0.88 -16.35
CA SER A 91 -14.91 0.53 -15.87
C SER A 91 -15.30 -0.90 -16.29
N THR A 92 -14.32 -1.80 -16.32
CA THR A 92 -14.49 -3.18 -16.82
C THR A 92 -14.02 -4.15 -15.76
N GLU A 93 -14.96 -4.90 -15.19
CA GLU A 93 -14.66 -5.94 -14.20
C GLU A 93 -14.52 -7.28 -14.90
N ILE A 94 -13.37 -7.94 -14.73
CA ILE A 94 -13.17 -9.32 -15.18
C ILE A 94 -13.72 -10.26 -14.11
N VAL A 95 -14.66 -11.10 -14.51
CA VAL A 95 -15.34 -12.03 -13.60
C VAL A 95 -14.92 -13.48 -13.81
N LYS A 96 -14.23 -13.78 -14.91
CA LYS A 96 -13.71 -15.11 -15.20
C LYS A 96 -12.39 -15.01 -15.96
N ALA A 97 -11.44 -15.85 -15.57
CA ALA A 97 -10.18 -16.04 -16.29
C ALA A 97 -10.04 -17.50 -16.66
N ASP A 98 -9.62 -17.77 -17.90
CA ASP A 98 -9.23 -19.10 -18.39
C ASP A 98 -7.77 -18.99 -18.86
N LEU A 99 -6.84 -19.36 -17.99
CA LEU A 99 -5.41 -19.20 -18.28
C LEU A 99 -4.93 -20.16 -19.36
N ALA A 100 -5.53 -21.35 -19.47
CA ALA A 100 -5.19 -22.32 -20.51
C ALA A 100 -5.61 -21.81 -21.90
N ALA A 101 -6.77 -21.18 -21.99
CA ALA A 101 -7.29 -20.62 -23.24
C ALA A 101 -6.78 -19.21 -23.53
N LYS A 102 -6.04 -18.59 -22.60
CA LYS A 102 -5.55 -17.20 -22.67
C LYS A 102 -6.68 -16.21 -22.91
N SER A 103 -7.75 -16.33 -22.11
CA SER A 103 -8.99 -15.58 -22.26
C SER A 103 -9.50 -15.05 -20.93
N LEU A 104 -10.01 -13.82 -20.96
CA LEU A 104 -10.64 -13.15 -19.82
C LEU A 104 -12.06 -12.75 -20.23
N SER A 105 -13.03 -12.92 -19.31
CA SER A 105 -14.42 -12.56 -19.55
C SER A 105 -14.85 -11.47 -18.59
N SER A 106 -15.42 -10.40 -19.12
CA SER A 106 -15.93 -9.29 -18.32
C SER A 106 -17.36 -9.52 -17.85
N ALA A 107 -17.79 -8.74 -16.85
CA ALA A 107 -19.13 -8.81 -16.30
C ALA A 107 -20.23 -8.49 -17.32
N ASN A 108 -19.91 -7.70 -18.35
CA ASN A 108 -20.83 -7.35 -19.43
C ASN A 108 -20.74 -8.28 -20.64
N GLY A 109 -20.07 -9.42 -20.51
CA GLY A 109 -20.03 -10.47 -21.52
C GLY A 109 -18.97 -10.30 -22.61
N GLU A 110 -18.08 -9.32 -22.49
CA GLU A 110 -16.98 -9.15 -23.42
C GLU A 110 -15.87 -10.17 -23.15
N THR A 111 -15.22 -10.64 -24.19
CA THR A 111 -14.06 -11.52 -24.10
C THR A 111 -12.81 -10.78 -24.55
N ILE A 112 -11.74 -10.90 -23.77
CA ILE A 112 -10.44 -10.32 -24.07
C ILE A 112 -9.41 -11.43 -24.08
N GLU A 113 -8.70 -11.56 -25.19
CA GLU A 113 -7.67 -12.57 -25.40
C GLU A 113 -6.28 -11.92 -25.34
N TYR A 114 -5.30 -12.68 -24.89
CA TYR A 114 -3.92 -12.21 -24.74
C TYR A 114 -2.93 -13.29 -25.18
N GLN A 115 -1.72 -12.87 -25.53
CA GLN A 115 -0.58 -13.77 -25.66
C GLN A 115 0.18 -13.89 -24.34
N THR A 116 0.40 -12.77 -23.65
CA THR A 116 1.03 -12.71 -22.33
C THR A 116 0.16 -11.88 -21.37
N LEU A 117 -0.04 -12.39 -20.17
CA LEU A 117 -0.84 -11.75 -19.13
C LEU A 117 0.04 -11.34 -17.95
N ILE A 118 -0.14 -10.11 -17.47
CA ILE A 118 0.39 -9.67 -16.16
C ILE A 118 -0.79 -9.49 -15.22
N ILE A 119 -0.83 -10.28 -14.16
CA ILE A 119 -1.81 -10.16 -13.07
C ILE A 119 -1.32 -9.08 -12.11
N ALA A 120 -2.02 -7.97 -12.06
CA ALA A 120 -1.72 -6.82 -11.21
C ALA A 120 -2.99 -6.37 -10.47
N THR A 121 -3.74 -7.34 -9.96
CA THR A 121 -5.08 -7.13 -9.38
C THR A 121 -5.06 -6.54 -7.98
N GLY A 122 -3.91 -6.45 -7.34
CA GLY A 122 -3.76 -5.81 -6.04
C GLY A 122 -4.48 -6.53 -4.91
N SER A 123 -4.88 -5.75 -3.91
CA SER A 123 -5.58 -6.22 -2.72
C SER A 123 -6.97 -5.62 -2.62
N GLU A 124 -7.84 -6.28 -1.90
CA GLU A 124 -9.15 -5.76 -1.51
C GLU A 124 -9.24 -5.65 0.01
N VAL A 125 -10.06 -4.71 0.47
CA VAL A 125 -10.29 -4.56 1.91
C VAL A 125 -11.14 -5.72 2.42
N ILE A 126 -10.87 -6.13 3.66
CA ILE A 126 -11.71 -7.08 4.38
C ILE A 126 -12.76 -6.25 5.13
N ARG A 127 -14.03 -6.52 4.86
CA ARG A 127 -15.14 -5.77 5.44
C ARG A 127 -15.60 -6.39 6.75
N LEU A 128 -16.04 -5.57 7.68
CA LEU A 128 -16.60 -6.05 8.95
C LEU A 128 -17.90 -6.81 8.73
N THR A 129 -18.64 -6.50 7.65
CA THR A 129 -19.81 -7.27 7.23
C THR A 129 -19.47 -8.73 6.89
N ASP A 130 -18.25 -9.01 6.44
CA ASP A 130 -17.79 -10.39 6.16
C ASP A 130 -17.69 -11.24 7.43
N PHE A 131 -17.59 -10.59 8.59
CA PHE A 131 -17.54 -11.24 9.91
C PHE A 131 -18.87 -11.18 10.66
N GLY A 132 -19.94 -10.72 10.02
CA GLY A 132 -21.25 -10.61 10.63
C GLY A 132 -21.35 -9.56 11.75
N VAL A 133 -20.48 -8.54 11.73
CA VAL A 133 -20.54 -7.45 12.72
C VAL A 133 -21.83 -6.66 12.55
N GLU A 134 -22.63 -6.60 13.61
CA GLU A 134 -23.92 -5.93 13.61
C GLU A 134 -23.78 -4.43 13.32
N GLY A 135 -24.59 -3.94 12.38
CA GLY A 135 -24.61 -2.53 11.99
C GLY A 135 -23.46 -2.10 11.09
N ALA A 136 -22.58 -3.01 10.69
CA ALA A 136 -21.43 -2.70 9.86
C ALA A 136 -21.80 -2.27 8.42
N ASP A 137 -23.06 -2.43 8.03
CA ASP A 137 -23.62 -1.98 6.75
C ASP A 137 -24.22 -0.58 6.82
N SER A 138 -24.13 0.11 7.97
CA SER A 138 -24.68 1.44 8.14
C SER A 138 -24.03 2.45 7.19
N LYS A 139 -24.76 3.49 6.81
CA LYS A 139 -24.24 4.61 6.01
C LYS A 139 -23.17 5.35 6.81
N ASN A 140 -22.17 5.88 6.13
CA ASN A 140 -21.03 6.59 6.72
C ASN A 140 -20.02 5.70 7.44
N ILE A 141 -20.01 4.41 7.14
CA ILE A 141 -18.91 3.50 7.45
C ILE A 141 -18.11 3.30 6.17
N PHE A 142 -16.84 3.70 6.18
CA PHE A 142 -15.98 3.75 5.01
C PHE A 142 -14.81 2.77 5.12
N TYR A 143 -14.42 2.26 3.96
CA TYR A 143 -13.18 1.50 3.74
C TYR A 143 -12.41 2.25 2.67
N LEU A 144 -11.16 2.57 2.91
CA LEU A 144 -10.38 3.33 1.93
C LEU A 144 -9.51 2.39 1.09
N ARG A 145 -9.83 2.25 -0.18
CA ARG A 145 -9.02 1.49 -1.13
C ARG A 145 -8.95 2.15 -2.50
N GLU A 146 -10.09 2.55 -3.05
CA GLU A 146 -10.22 3.10 -4.40
C GLU A 146 -10.59 4.59 -4.34
N ILE A 147 -10.37 5.28 -5.46
CA ILE A 147 -10.65 6.72 -5.53
C ILE A 147 -12.11 7.05 -5.20
N ASP A 148 -13.05 6.20 -5.60
CA ASP A 148 -14.47 6.39 -5.28
C ASP A 148 -14.72 6.36 -3.77
N ASN A 149 -14.00 5.52 -3.04
CA ASN A 149 -14.08 5.48 -1.58
C ASN A 149 -13.60 6.81 -0.98
N ALA A 150 -12.50 7.34 -1.50
CA ALA A 150 -11.91 8.60 -1.03
C ALA A 150 -12.82 9.78 -1.34
N GLU A 151 -13.47 9.82 -2.50
CA GLU A 151 -14.44 10.85 -2.87
C GLU A 151 -15.63 10.87 -1.93
N LYS A 152 -16.20 9.71 -1.63
CA LYS A 152 -17.33 9.57 -0.70
C LYS A 152 -16.95 9.99 0.72
N LEU A 153 -15.75 9.62 1.16
CA LEU A 153 -15.24 10.03 2.47
C LEU A 153 -15.03 11.56 2.51
N TYR A 154 -14.46 12.14 1.47
CA TYR A 154 -14.27 13.59 1.37
C TYR A 154 -15.59 14.34 1.48
N GLU A 155 -16.62 13.89 0.77
CA GLU A 155 -17.96 14.47 0.83
C GLU A 155 -18.57 14.34 2.23
N ALA A 156 -18.42 13.18 2.87
CA ALA A 156 -18.92 12.96 4.23
C ALA A 156 -18.23 13.89 5.26
N ILE A 157 -16.93 14.12 5.10
CA ILE A 157 -16.17 15.06 5.95
C ILE A 157 -16.75 16.46 5.82
N LYS A 158 -17.07 16.91 4.61
CA LYS A 158 -17.67 18.22 4.37
C LYS A 158 -19.08 18.32 4.92
N GLU A 159 -19.90 17.29 4.70
CA GLU A 159 -21.30 17.25 5.18
C GLU A 159 -21.38 17.22 6.70
N LYS A 160 -20.48 16.47 7.34
CA LYS A 160 -20.39 16.35 8.80
C LYS A 160 -19.35 17.29 9.40
N LYS A 161 -19.36 18.54 8.97
CA LYS A 161 -18.41 19.55 9.43
C LYS A 161 -18.37 19.60 10.96
N ASN A 162 -17.16 19.60 11.53
CA ASN A 162 -16.91 19.54 12.97
C ASN A 162 -17.52 18.30 13.64
N GLY A 163 -17.72 17.24 12.88
CA GLY A 163 -18.30 16.01 13.37
C GLY A 163 -17.33 15.14 14.15
N LYS A 164 -17.80 13.96 14.51
CA LYS A 164 -17.04 12.95 15.26
C LYS A 164 -16.74 11.76 14.36
N ALA A 165 -15.49 11.34 14.30
CA ALA A 165 -15.06 10.18 13.57
C ALA A 165 -14.43 9.14 14.48
N VAL A 166 -14.69 7.87 14.20
CA VAL A 166 -14.01 6.75 14.83
C VAL A 166 -13.22 6.00 13.74
N ILE A 167 -11.92 5.83 13.99
CA ILE A 167 -11.05 5.03 13.15
C ILE A 167 -10.90 3.67 13.79
N VAL A 168 -11.33 2.63 13.09
CA VAL A 168 -11.20 1.24 13.55
C VAL A 168 -9.94 0.64 12.93
N GLY A 169 -8.92 0.49 13.74
CA GLY A 169 -7.61 -0.03 13.34
C GLY A 169 -6.47 0.91 13.71
N GLY A 170 -5.35 0.33 14.11
CA GLY A 170 -4.15 1.05 14.56
C GLY A 170 -2.96 0.93 13.60
N GLY A 171 -3.21 0.61 12.32
CA GLY A 171 -2.18 0.55 11.29
C GLY A 171 -1.84 1.93 10.70
N TYR A 172 -0.95 1.94 9.70
CA TYR A 172 -0.50 3.21 9.10
C TYR A 172 -1.63 3.99 8.42
N ILE A 173 -2.58 3.30 7.78
CA ILE A 173 -3.74 3.97 7.17
C ILE A 173 -4.61 4.63 8.24
N GLY A 174 -4.84 3.95 9.36
CA GLY A 174 -5.57 4.53 10.49
C GLY A 174 -4.89 5.78 11.05
N LEU A 175 -3.57 5.75 11.19
CA LEU A 175 -2.79 6.90 11.65
C LEU A 175 -2.83 8.05 10.64
N GLU A 176 -2.65 7.78 9.35
CA GLU A 176 -2.72 8.80 8.30
C GLU A 176 -4.11 9.44 8.20
N LEU A 177 -5.17 8.63 8.27
CA LEU A 177 -6.54 9.14 8.24
C LEU A 177 -6.88 9.95 9.48
N SER A 178 -6.44 9.52 10.65
CA SER A 178 -6.62 10.28 11.89
C SER A 178 -6.00 11.66 11.79
N ALA A 179 -4.80 11.75 11.22
CA ALA A 179 -4.10 13.02 11.03
C ALA A 179 -4.88 13.94 10.07
N VAL A 180 -5.31 13.43 8.91
CA VAL A 180 -5.99 14.26 7.92
C VAL A 180 -7.40 14.67 8.38
N LEU A 181 -8.09 13.83 9.12
CA LEU A 181 -9.38 14.18 9.73
C LEU A 181 -9.22 15.28 10.76
N ARG A 182 -8.17 15.25 11.58
CA ARG A 182 -7.85 16.34 12.50
C ARG A 182 -7.58 17.65 11.76
N LEU A 183 -6.91 17.61 10.61
CA LEU A 183 -6.70 18.80 9.77
C LEU A 183 -8.04 19.37 9.28
N ASN A 184 -9.06 18.54 9.15
CA ASN A 184 -10.42 18.95 8.78
C ASN A 184 -11.28 19.34 9.99
N ASN A 185 -10.69 19.52 11.17
CA ASN A 185 -11.38 19.85 12.41
C ASN A 185 -12.42 18.80 12.88
N VAL A 186 -12.22 17.55 12.51
CA VAL A 186 -13.03 16.44 12.96
C VAL A 186 -12.50 15.94 14.31
N ASP A 187 -13.37 15.65 15.25
CA ASP A 187 -13.02 15.01 16.52
C ASP A 187 -12.78 13.51 16.27
N VAL A 188 -11.55 13.05 16.47
CA VAL A 188 -11.11 11.71 16.09
C VAL A 188 -10.80 10.85 17.30
N THR A 189 -11.36 9.63 17.29
CA THR A 189 -11.01 8.57 18.22
C THR A 189 -10.56 7.35 17.42
N MET A 190 -9.36 6.85 17.70
CA MET A 190 -8.87 5.58 17.17
C MET A 190 -9.22 4.44 18.12
N VAL A 191 -9.68 3.33 17.57
CA VAL A 191 -10.05 2.14 18.35
C VAL A 191 -9.34 0.92 17.76
N TYR A 192 -8.53 0.26 18.55
CA TYR A 192 -7.86 -0.99 18.15
C TYR A 192 -7.53 -1.85 19.37
N PRO A 193 -7.61 -3.19 19.24
CA PRO A 193 -7.39 -4.11 20.38
C PRO A 193 -5.92 -4.37 20.69
N GLU A 194 -5.01 -4.10 19.77
CA GLU A 194 -3.59 -4.36 19.93
C GLU A 194 -3.01 -3.46 21.04
N PRO A 195 -1.96 -3.90 21.75
CA PRO A 195 -1.40 -3.14 22.87
C PRO A 195 -0.71 -1.84 22.44
N TRP A 196 -0.31 -1.71 21.18
CA TRP A 196 0.24 -0.48 20.60
C TRP A 196 -0.04 -0.38 19.11
N CYS A 197 0.09 0.82 18.56
CA CYS A 197 -0.13 1.05 17.13
C CYS A 197 0.98 0.43 16.27
N MET A 198 0.67 0.08 15.02
CA MET A 198 1.62 -0.51 14.07
C MET A 198 2.37 -1.73 14.65
N PRO A 199 1.70 -2.71 15.26
CA PRO A 199 2.39 -3.74 16.04
C PRO A 199 3.27 -4.66 15.19
N ARG A 200 3.08 -4.70 13.87
CA ARG A 200 3.91 -5.51 12.97
C ARG A 200 5.26 -4.87 12.68
N LEU A 201 5.38 -3.55 12.80
CA LEU A 201 6.62 -2.83 12.54
C LEU A 201 7.18 -2.20 13.82
N PHE A 202 6.33 -1.50 14.58
CA PHE A 202 6.77 -0.73 15.74
C PHE A 202 7.02 -1.63 16.96
N THR A 203 8.07 -1.29 17.71
CA THR A 203 8.25 -1.76 19.07
C THR A 203 7.38 -0.91 20.02
N PRO A 204 7.20 -1.34 21.29
CA PRO A 204 6.51 -0.49 22.27
C PRO A 204 7.11 0.91 22.40
N ASP A 205 8.43 1.04 22.37
CA ASP A 205 9.13 2.33 22.46
C ASP A 205 8.80 3.26 21.30
N ILE A 206 8.83 2.75 20.08
CA ILE A 206 8.51 3.52 18.88
C ILE A 206 7.03 3.91 18.92
N ALA A 207 6.14 2.96 19.20
CA ALA A 207 4.70 3.20 19.24
C ALA A 207 4.31 4.24 20.29
N THR A 208 4.97 4.23 21.46
CA THR A 208 4.73 5.21 22.51
C THR A 208 4.92 6.65 22.03
N PHE A 209 5.97 6.90 21.26
CA PHE A 209 6.17 8.22 20.65
C PHE A 209 4.98 8.63 19.79
N TYR A 210 4.52 7.78 18.90
CA TYR A 210 3.43 8.11 17.98
C TYR A 210 2.10 8.24 18.70
N GLU A 211 1.79 7.36 19.63
CA GLU A 211 0.54 7.44 20.39
C GLU A 211 0.46 8.72 21.24
N GLU A 212 1.55 9.11 21.89
CA GLU A 212 1.62 10.36 22.66
C GLU A 212 1.57 11.60 21.74
N TYR A 213 2.29 11.56 20.61
CA TYR A 213 2.25 12.65 19.64
C TYR A 213 0.81 12.87 19.11
N TYR A 214 0.12 11.79 18.78
CA TYR A 214 -1.25 11.84 18.29
C TYR A 214 -2.21 12.37 19.37
N ALA A 215 -2.04 11.93 20.62
CA ALA A 215 -2.81 12.45 21.75
C ALA A 215 -2.62 13.96 21.91
N ASN A 216 -1.38 14.44 21.76
CA ASN A 216 -1.08 15.87 21.81
C ASN A 216 -1.71 16.66 20.65
N LYS A 217 -2.02 15.99 19.53
CA LYS A 217 -2.74 16.58 18.39
C LYS A 217 -4.26 16.44 18.50
N GLY A 218 -4.76 15.91 19.60
CA GLY A 218 -6.19 15.80 19.86
C GLY A 218 -6.83 14.49 19.39
N VAL A 219 -6.04 13.49 19.03
CA VAL A 219 -6.55 12.16 18.68
C VAL A 219 -6.66 11.32 19.94
N LYS A 220 -7.87 10.87 20.26
CA LYS A 220 -8.10 9.95 21.38
C LYS A 220 -7.79 8.53 20.90
N ILE A 221 -7.15 7.72 21.74
CA ILE A 221 -6.84 6.33 21.45
C ILE A 221 -7.47 5.45 22.53
N ILE A 222 -8.30 4.51 22.09
CA ILE A 222 -8.94 3.53 22.96
C ILE A 222 -8.51 2.13 22.51
N LYS A 223 -7.81 1.41 23.38
CA LYS A 223 -7.34 0.05 23.09
C LYS A 223 -8.42 -0.96 23.41
N GLN A 224 -9.37 -1.07 22.49
CA GLN A 224 -10.51 -1.94 22.59
C GLN A 224 -11.02 -2.32 21.20
N THR A 225 -11.85 -3.34 21.11
CA THR A 225 -12.48 -3.81 19.89
C THR A 225 -13.81 -3.09 19.64
N ALA A 226 -14.02 -2.62 18.42
CA ALA A 226 -15.33 -2.18 17.96
C ALA A 226 -16.20 -3.41 17.69
N ALA A 227 -17.24 -3.61 18.52
CA ALA A 227 -18.05 -4.82 18.51
C ALA A 227 -19.26 -4.72 17.58
N SER A 228 -19.90 -3.55 17.52
CA SER A 228 -21.07 -3.31 16.68
C SER A 228 -21.28 -1.82 16.42
N PHE A 229 -22.22 -1.50 15.55
CA PHE A 229 -22.55 -0.14 15.19
C PHE A 229 -24.05 0.07 15.31
N THR A 230 -24.46 1.25 15.73
CA THR A 230 -25.87 1.63 15.84
C THR A 230 -26.18 2.73 14.85
N ALA A 231 -27.24 2.53 14.06
CA ALA A 231 -27.74 3.50 13.10
C ALA A 231 -29.09 4.07 13.52
N ASN A 232 -29.44 5.24 12.98
CA ASN A 232 -30.79 5.79 13.14
C ASN A 232 -31.79 5.10 12.18
N SER A 233 -33.04 5.58 12.17
CA SER A 233 -34.12 5.03 11.31
C SER A 233 -33.83 5.15 9.82
N ASP A 234 -32.99 6.10 9.41
CA ASP A 234 -32.57 6.29 8.00
C ASP A 234 -31.36 5.43 7.61
N GLY A 235 -30.86 4.63 8.54
CA GLY A 235 -29.69 3.78 8.30
C GLY A 235 -28.37 4.50 8.43
N GLU A 236 -28.35 5.74 8.91
CA GLU A 236 -27.11 6.49 9.16
C GLU A 236 -26.47 6.09 10.48
N LEU A 237 -25.16 5.91 10.45
CA LEU A 237 -24.34 5.66 11.64
C LEU A 237 -24.55 6.73 12.71
N LYS A 238 -24.70 6.32 13.96
CA LYS A 238 -24.79 7.20 15.12
C LYS A 238 -23.80 6.83 16.24
N GLU A 239 -23.55 5.55 16.44
CA GLU A 239 -22.74 5.08 17.55
C GLU A 239 -21.87 3.90 17.18
N VAL A 240 -20.72 3.83 17.82
CA VAL A 240 -19.82 2.66 17.79
C VAL A 240 -19.86 2.04 19.18
N ASN A 241 -20.22 0.76 19.26
CA ASN A 241 -20.31 0.03 20.51
C ASN A 241 -19.04 -0.80 20.72
N LEU A 242 -18.32 -0.54 21.78
CA LEU A 242 -17.09 -1.25 22.09
C LEU A 242 -17.41 -2.54 22.86
N LYS A 243 -16.51 -3.51 22.77
CA LYS A 243 -16.64 -4.81 23.41
C LYS A 243 -16.80 -4.72 24.95
N ASP A 244 -16.21 -3.70 25.58
CA ASP A 244 -16.29 -3.46 27.02
C ASP A 244 -17.55 -2.72 27.47
N GLY A 245 -18.47 -2.45 26.55
CA GLY A 245 -19.75 -1.78 26.83
C GLY A 245 -19.73 -0.26 26.66
N ARG A 246 -18.58 0.36 26.43
CA ARG A 246 -18.53 1.80 26.12
C ARG A 246 -19.19 2.07 24.78
N VAL A 247 -19.84 3.21 24.65
CA VAL A 247 -20.51 3.68 23.43
C VAL A 247 -19.90 5.00 23.02
N LEU A 248 -19.46 5.09 21.77
CA LEU A 248 -18.90 6.31 21.19
C LEU A 248 -19.89 6.88 20.18
N GLU A 249 -20.21 8.16 20.31
CA GLU A 249 -20.92 8.86 19.23
C GLU A 249 -20.02 8.99 18.02
N ALA A 250 -20.56 8.75 16.83
CA ALA A 250 -19.80 8.88 15.60
C ALA A 250 -20.70 9.29 14.43
N ASP A 251 -20.23 10.24 13.64
CA ASP A 251 -20.86 10.63 12.37
C ASP A 251 -20.21 9.87 11.22
N ILE A 252 -18.92 9.52 11.36
CA ILE A 252 -18.11 8.84 10.35
C ILE A 252 -17.32 7.74 11.04
N VAL A 253 -17.27 6.57 10.41
CA VAL A 253 -16.34 5.49 10.78
C VAL A 253 -15.48 5.17 9.56
N VAL A 254 -14.18 5.06 9.75
CA VAL A 254 -13.29 4.50 8.73
C VAL A 254 -12.65 3.24 9.29
N VAL A 255 -12.77 2.14 8.55
CA VAL A 255 -12.28 0.83 8.97
C VAL A 255 -10.99 0.52 8.20
N GLY A 256 -9.90 0.28 8.93
CA GLY A 256 -8.60 -0.07 8.36
C GLY A 256 -8.00 -1.27 9.08
N VAL A 257 -8.68 -2.42 9.01
CA VAL A 257 -8.24 -3.59 9.77
C VAL A 257 -7.33 -4.52 8.98
N ARG A 258 -7.69 -4.90 7.75
CA ARG A 258 -6.90 -5.81 6.91
C ARG A 258 -7.28 -5.68 5.44
N ALA A 259 -6.36 -6.17 4.58
CA ALA A 259 -6.59 -6.39 3.16
C ALA A 259 -6.18 -7.83 2.81
N ARG A 260 -6.68 -8.32 1.70
CA ARG A 260 -6.29 -9.61 1.15
C ARG A 260 -5.98 -9.48 -0.34
N PRO A 261 -5.03 -10.26 -0.89
CA PRO A 261 -4.73 -10.20 -2.30
C PRO A 261 -5.90 -10.73 -3.15
N ARG A 262 -6.13 -10.09 -4.31
CA ARG A 262 -7.19 -10.47 -5.24
C ARG A 262 -6.72 -11.60 -6.15
N THR A 263 -6.79 -12.83 -5.66
CA THR A 263 -6.34 -14.03 -6.39
C THR A 263 -7.46 -14.99 -6.79
N LYS A 264 -8.69 -14.69 -6.42
CA LYS A 264 -9.84 -15.59 -6.56
C LYS A 264 -10.09 -16.06 -7.99
N LEU A 265 -9.91 -15.18 -8.99
CA LEU A 265 -10.11 -15.51 -10.40
C LEU A 265 -9.20 -16.63 -10.91
N PHE A 266 -8.05 -16.81 -10.26
CA PHE A 266 -6.99 -17.70 -10.72
C PHE A 266 -6.88 -19.00 -9.91
N LYS A 267 -7.76 -19.17 -8.93
CA LYS A 267 -7.77 -20.34 -8.04
C LYS A 267 -7.91 -21.62 -8.85
N GLY A 268 -7.01 -22.56 -8.59
CA GLY A 268 -7.01 -23.86 -9.28
C GLY A 268 -6.37 -23.84 -10.67
N GLN A 269 -5.94 -22.69 -11.18
CA GLN A 269 -5.30 -22.55 -12.48
C GLN A 269 -3.81 -22.22 -12.39
N VAL A 270 -3.36 -21.68 -11.27
CA VAL A 270 -1.99 -21.23 -11.05
C VAL A 270 -1.58 -21.62 -9.63
N GLU A 271 -0.29 -21.95 -9.47
CA GLU A 271 0.24 -22.31 -8.14
C GLU A 271 0.19 -21.11 -7.20
N GLN A 272 -0.34 -21.32 -6.00
CA GLN A 272 -0.46 -20.31 -4.94
C GLN A 272 0.25 -20.78 -3.67
N GLU A 273 0.76 -19.82 -2.90
CA GLU A 273 1.37 -20.06 -1.59
C GLU A 273 0.95 -18.92 -0.66
N ARG A 274 0.43 -19.26 0.52
CA ARG A 274 0.01 -18.27 1.54
C ARG A 274 -0.79 -17.09 0.96
N ASP A 275 -1.87 -17.39 0.27
CA ASP A 275 -2.79 -16.44 -0.35
C ASP A 275 -2.23 -15.63 -1.54
N GLY A 276 -0.96 -15.78 -1.86
CA GLY A 276 -0.33 -15.14 -3.02
C GLY A 276 -0.17 -16.07 -4.20
N ILE A 277 0.01 -15.51 -5.38
CA ILE A 277 0.37 -16.25 -6.59
C ILE A 277 1.87 -16.46 -6.56
N LYS A 278 2.30 -17.71 -6.56
CA LYS A 278 3.72 -18.06 -6.51
C LYS A 278 4.40 -17.71 -7.83
N THR A 279 5.51 -16.97 -7.72
CA THR A 279 6.31 -16.56 -8.87
C THR A 279 7.78 -16.92 -8.68
N ASP A 280 8.55 -16.84 -9.77
CA ASP A 280 10.01 -16.83 -9.71
C ASP A 280 10.57 -15.42 -9.55
N ALA A 281 11.90 -15.27 -9.67
CA ALA A 281 12.59 -13.98 -9.52
C ALA A 281 12.33 -12.99 -10.67
N PHE A 282 11.56 -13.38 -11.66
CA PHE A 282 11.13 -12.56 -12.80
C PHE A 282 9.62 -12.34 -12.81
N PHE A 283 8.96 -12.75 -11.75
CA PHE A 283 7.50 -12.70 -11.56
C PHE A 283 6.70 -13.60 -12.51
N LYS A 284 7.36 -14.60 -13.10
CA LYS A 284 6.67 -15.61 -13.88
C LYS A 284 5.99 -16.61 -12.94
N THR A 285 4.72 -16.89 -13.20
CA THR A 285 3.92 -17.88 -12.46
C THR A 285 4.19 -19.31 -12.94
N SER A 286 3.50 -20.28 -12.36
CA SER A 286 3.54 -21.67 -12.81
C SER A 286 2.95 -21.93 -14.20
N VAL A 287 2.23 -20.93 -14.74
CA VAL A 287 1.61 -21.02 -16.08
C VAL A 287 2.43 -20.21 -17.07
N ASP A 288 2.76 -20.80 -18.21
CA ASP A 288 3.50 -20.12 -19.27
C ASP A 288 2.75 -18.87 -19.74
N ASP A 289 3.51 -17.80 -19.99
CA ASP A 289 3.01 -16.51 -20.44
C ASP A 289 2.07 -15.80 -19.45
N VAL A 290 2.10 -16.19 -18.17
CA VAL A 290 1.36 -15.55 -17.09
C VAL A 290 2.33 -15.11 -15.99
N TYR A 291 2.31 -13.81 -15.71
CA TYR A 291 3.11 -13.13 -14.70
C TYR A 291 2.19 -12.55 -13.62
N ALA A 292 2.72 -12.37 -12.41
CA ALA A 292 1.99 -11.71 -11.32
C ALA A 292 2.92 -10.75 -10.59
N VAL A 293 2.43 -9.52 -10.33
CA VAL A 293 3.22 -8.45 -9.73
C VAL A 293 2.44 -7.74 -8.62
N GLY A 294 3.16 -6.97 -7.80
CA GLY A 294 2.55 -6.21 -6.71
C GLY A 294 2.04 -7.09 -5.58
N ASP A 295 0.93 -6.67 -4.99
CA ASP A 295 0.37 -7.29 -3.78
C ASP A 295 0.01 -8.78 -3.93
N VAL A 296 -0.30 -9.22 -5.15
CA VAL A 296 -0.71 -10.62 -5.40
C VAL A 296 0.46 -11.60 -5.50
N ALA A 297 1.67 -11.09 -5.70
CA ALA A 297 2.83 -11.94 -5.97
C ALA A 297 3.52 -12.45 -4.72
N MET A 298 3.67 -13.76 -4.63
CA MET A 298 4.55 -14.43 -3.67
C MET A 298 5.83 -14.76 -4.43
N PHE A 299 6.93 -14.07 -4.08
CA PHE A 299 8.17 -14.10 -4.85
C PHE A 299 9.38 -14.43 -3.99
N PRO A 300 10.49 -14.94 -4.58
CA PRO A 300 11.70 -15.21 -3.82
C PRO A 300 12.40 -13.91 -3.43
N MET A 301 12.48 -13.67 -2.12
CA MET A 301 13.19 -12.53 -1.55
C MET A 301 14.68 -12.89 -1.42
N LYS A 302 15.47 -12.47 -2.39
CA LYS A 302 16.88 -12.83 -2.51
C LYS A 302 17.70 -12.50 -1.26
N MET A 303 17.46 -11.31 -0.66
CA MET A 303 18.21 -10.86 0.53
C MET A 303 18.08 -11.82 1.72
N TYR A 304 16.92 -12.48 1.86
CA TYR A 304 16.61 -13.28 3.04
C TYR A 304 16.42 -14.77 2.75
N GLY A 305 16.55 -15.17 1.48
CA GLY A 305 16.49 -16.57 1.07
C GLY A 305 15.13 -17.25 1.30
N GLU A 306 14.04 -16.49 1.26
CA GLU A 306 12.69 -17.02 1.47
C GLU A 306 11.67 -16.39 0.54
N MET A 307 10.52 -17.06 0.38
CA MET A 307 9.40 -16.51 -0.37
C MET A 307 8.67 -15.49 0.48
N ARG A 308 8.32 -14.34 -0.11
CA ARG A 308 7.54 -13.29 0.55
C ARG A 308 6.52 -12.66 -0.38
N ARG A 309 5.47 -12.11 0.21
CA ARG A 309 4.51 -11.21 -0.43
C ARG A 309 4.62 -9.85 0.24
N VAL A 310 4.75 -8.80 -0.55
CA VAL A 310 4.96 -7.43 -0.05
C VAL A 310 3.87 -6.52 -0.60
N GLU A 311 3.15 -5.83 0.29
CA GLU A 311 2.04 -4.94 -0.02
C GLU A 311 2.46 -3.45 0.02
N HIS A 312 3.67 -3.11 -0.40
CA HIS A 312 4.17 -1.75 -0.41
C HIS A 312 4.20 -1.18 -1.83
N VAL A 313 3.91 0.11 -1.96
CA VAL A 313 3.86 0.79 -3.26
C VAL A 313 5.19 0.69 -4.01
N ASP A 314 6.31 0.80 -3.31
CA ASP A 314 7.64 0.67 -3.90
C ASP A 314 7.84 -0.69 -4.58
N HIS A 315 7.42 -1.77 -3.92
CA HIS A 315 7.46 -3.11 -4.49
C HIS A 315 6.52 -3.24 -5.70
N SER A 316 5.33 -2.65 -5.64
CA SER A 316 4.41 -2.66 -6.78
C SER A 316 5.03 -2.05 -8.02
N ARG A 317 5.75 -0.94 -7.87
CA ARG A 317 6.48 -0.28 -8.96
C ARG A 317 7.59 -1.18 -9.51
N LYS A 318 8.48 -1.63 -8.63
CA LYS A 318 9.68 -2.39 -9.00
C LYS A 318 9.37 -3.77 -9.56
N SER A 319 8.38 -4.48 -9.00
CA SER A 319 7.97 -5.78 -9.50
C SER A 319 7.35 -5.69 -10.91
N ALA A 320 6.56 -4.65 -11.15
CA ALA A 320 5.97 -4.40 -12.45
C ALA A 320 7.03 -4.13 -13.52
N GLU A 321 8.03 -3.31 -13.20
CA GLU A 321 9.17 -3.04 -14.08
C GLU A 321 9.94 -4.33 -14.38
N GLN A 322 10.23 -5.14 -13.37
CA GLN A 322 10.96 -6.40 -13.52
C GLN A 322 10.21 -7.37 -14.46
N ALA A 323 8.90 -7.53 -14.28
CA ALA A 323 8.10 -8.41 -15.12
C ALA A 323 8.10 -7.96 -16.57
N ALA A 324 7.91 -6.68 -16.84
CA ALA A 324 7.93 -6.12 -18.19
C ALA A 324 9.30 -6.33 -18.85
N LYS A 325 10.38 -6.06 -18.12
CA LYS A 325 11.76 -6.32 -18.61
C LYS A 325 11.97 -7.82 -18.92
N ALA A 326 11.49 -8.69 -18.04
CA ALA A 326 11.64 -10.14 -18.20
C ALA A 326 10.91 -10.65 -19.46
N ILE A 327 9.70 -10.16 -19.70
CA ILE A 327 8.91 -10.51 -20.88
C ILE A 327 9.67 -10.10 -22.16
N LYS A 328 10.16 -8.88 -22.21
CA LYS A 328 10.89 -8.35 -23.37
C LYS A 328 12.26 -9.03 -23.55
N ALA A 329 12.97 -9.30 -22.46
CA ALA A 329 14.25 -10.01 -22.49
C ALA A 329 14.08 -11.42 -23.07
N LYS A 330 13.03 -12.13 -22.65
CA LYS A 330 12.69 -13.46 -23.18
C LYS A 330 12.44 -13.42 -24.70
N GLU A 331 11.69 -12.44 -25.18
CA GLU A 331 11.42 -12.25 -26.60
C GLU A 331 12.69 -11.97 -27.40
N ASN A 332 13.62 -11.19 -26.83
CA ASN A 332 14.84 -10.76 -27.49
C ASN A 332 16.03 -11.71 -27.27
N GLY A 333 15.85 -12.80 -26.53
CA GLY A 333 16.93 -13.73 -26.20
C GLY A 333 17.99 -13.12 -25.28
N GLU A 334 17.64 -12.11 -24.50
CA GLU A 334 18.52 -11.42 -23.58
C GLU A 334 18.42 -12.01 -22.17
N THR A 335 19.46 -11.82 -21.36
CA THR A 335 19.46 -12.21 -19.95
C THR A 335 19.06 -11.02 -19.09
N LEU A 336 18.40 -11.30 -17.96
CA LEU A 336 18.01 -10.31 -16.98
C LEU A 336 18.46 -10.78 -15.60
N GLU A 337 18.92 -9.83 -14.78
CA GLU A 337 19.26 -10.10 -13.38
C GLU A 337 18.00 -10.46 -12.58
N GLU A 338 18.15 -11.37 -11.63
CA GLU A 338 17.08 -11.72 -10.70
C GLU A 338 16.67 -10.52 -9.87
N TYR A 339 15.39 -10.48 -9.50
CA TYR A 339 14.85 -9.45 -8.62
C TYR A 339 15.54 -9.49 -7.26
N ASP A 340 16.21 -8.40 -6.90
CA ASP A 340 16.92 -8.24 -5.63
C ASP A 340 16.35 -7.01 -4.92
N TYR A 341 15.35 -7.23 -4.09
CA TYR A 341 14.56 -6.17 -3.49
C TYR A 341 15.00 -5.86 -2.06
N LEU A 342 15.26 -4.58 -1.78
CA LEU A 342 15.38 -4.06 -0.43
C LEU A 342 14.00 -3.58 0.01
N PRO A 343 13.36 -4.21 1.01
CA PRO A 343 12.07 -3.76 1.50
C PRO A 343 12.13 -2.30 1.96
N TYR A 344 11.16 -1.52 1.52
CA TYR A 344 11.04 -0.11 1.83
C TYR A 344 9.60 0.23 2.15
N PHE A 345 9.39 0.88 3.28
CA PHE A 345 8.07 1.32 3.70
C PHE A 345 8.18 2.70 4.36
N TYR A 346 7.15 3.53 4.17
CA TYR A 346 7.14 4.88 4.72
C TYR A 346 5.73 5.28 5.12
N SER A 347 5.62 6.30 5.97
CA SER A 347 4.38 6.99 6.23
C SER A 347 4.63 8.46 6.55
N ARG A 348 3.65 9.29 6.20
CA ARG A 348 3.63 10.72 6.49
C ARG A 348 2.30 11.07 7.12
N ALA A 349 2.36 11.76 8.26
CA ALA A 349 1.17 12.20 8.97
C ALA A 349 1.53 13.40 9.85
N PHE A 350 0.69 14.44 9.85
CA PHE A 350 1.02 15.72 10.48
C PHE A 350 2.37 16.24 9.92
N ASP A 351 3.29 16.63 10.80
CA ASP A 351 4.63 17.04 10.44
C ASP A 351 5.65 15.90 10.53
N LEU A 352 5.18 14.67 10.73
CA LEU A 352 6.00 13.50 10.86
C LEU A 352 6.22 12.82 9.52
N SER A 353 7.43 12.29 9.34
CA SER A 353 7.79 11.51 8.17
C SER A 353 8.82 10.47 8.56
N TRP A 354 8.47 9.20 8.43
CA TRP A 354 9.42 8.14 8.71
C TRP A 354 9.61 7.22 7.51
N GLN A 355 10.79 6.61 7.47
CA GLN A 355 11.13 5.59 6.49
C GLN A 355 11.69 4.38 7.23
N PHE A 356 11.39 3.21 6.69
CA PHE A 356 11.91 1.94 7.14
C PHE A 356 12.47 1.17 5.95
N TYR A 357 13.66 0.61 6.14
CA TYR A 357 14.31 -0.24 5.16
C TYR A 357 14.74 -1.55 5.79
N GLY A 358 14.59 -2.65 5.04
CA GLY A 358 15.07 -3.96 5.46
C GLY A 358 14.01 -4.81 6.15
N ASP A 359 14.42 -5.52 7.19
CA ASP A 359 13.57 -6.46 7.92
C ASP A 359 13.60 -6.16 9.42
N ASN A 360 12.43 -6.16 10.05
CA ASN A 360 12.28 -5.84 11.47
C ASN A 360 12.41 -7.09 12.34
N VAL A 361 13.51 -7.79 12.19
CA VAL A 361 13.82 -9.02 12.94
C VAL A 361 15.05 -8.82 13.84
N GLY A 362 14.99 -9.43 15.00
CA GLY A 362 16.08 -9.37 15.97
C GLY A 362 15.86 -8.35 17.07
N GLU A 363 16.94 -7.97 17.73
CA GLU A 363 16.92 -7.01 18.83
C GLU A 363 16.98 -5.58 18.30
N THR A 364 16.24 -4.66 18.90
CA THR A 364 16.24 -3.25 18.50
C THR A 364 17.20 -2.42 19.33
N VAL A 365 17.84 -1.47 18.66
CA VAL A 365 18.67 -0.43 19.27
C VAL A 365 18.06 0.92 18.92
N ILE A 366 17.50 1.60 19.91
CA ILE A 366 16.83 2.90 19.73
C ILE A 366 17.87 4.03 19.86
N PHE A 367 17.73 5.06 19.03
CA PHE A 367 18.58 6.24 19.09
C PHE A 367 17.81 7.52 18.81
N GLY A 368 18.38 8.64 19.22
CA GLY A 368 17.85 9.97 18.89
C GLY A 368 16.86 10.54 19.89
N ASP A 369 16.24 11.67 19.47
CA ASP A 369 15.26 12.39 20.27
C ASP A 369 13.84 11.92 19.92
N LYS A 370 13.25 11.14 20.82
CA LYS A 370 11.89 10.64 20.72
C LYS A 370 10.92 11.32 21.68
N ASP A 371 11.18 12.57 22.03
CA ASP A 371 10.22 13.37 22.83
C ASP A 371 9.08 13.82 21.91
N PRO A 372 7.84 13.38 22.17
CA PRO A 372 6.69 13.73 21.32
C PRO A 372 6.31 15.22 21.39
N LYS A 373 6.88 15.97 22.32
CA LYS A 373 6.70 17.42 22.45
C LYS A 373 7.79 18.22 21.72
N SER A 374 8.84 17.56 21.28
CA SER A 374 9.93 18.19 20.54
C SER A 374 9.42 18.74 19.20
N ALA A 375 9.79 19.97 18.87
CA ALA A 375 9.40 20.61 17.60
C ALA A 375 9.95 19.89 16.37
N ASN A 376 11.13 19.26 16.52
CA ASN A 376 11.82 18.56 15.43
C ASN A 376 12.31 17.20 15.94
N ALA A 377 11.37 16.36 16.36
CA ALA A 377 11.71 15.02 16.80
C ALA A 377 12.45 14.25 15.70
N LYS A 378 13.55 13.64 16.08
CA LYS A 378 14.37 12.86 15.17
C LYS A 378 14.93 11.67 15.93
N PHE A 379 14.43 10.49 15.60
CA PHE A 379 14.84 9.27 16.26
C PHE A 379 14.71 8.09 15.30
N GLY A 380 15.29 6.98 15.66
CA GLY A 380 15.18 5.77 14.88
C GLY A 380 15.52 4.53 15.66
N ALA A 381 15.62 3.45 14.93
CA ALA A 381 15.96 2.13 15.48
C ALA A 381 16.72 1.32 14.46
N TYR A 382 17.67 0.53 14.95
CA TYR A 382 18.29 -0.54 14.19
C TYR A 382 17.79 -1.87 14.72
N TRP A 383 17.47 -2.79 13.81
CA TRP A 383 17.19 -4.19 14.15
C TRP A 383 18.45 -5.00 13.90
N ILE A 384 18.90 -5.68 14.95
CA ILE A 384 20.16 -6.44 14.92
C ILE A 384 19.82 -7.93 15.04
N LYS A 385 20.27 -8.70 14.06
CA LYS A 385 20.15 -10.16 14.05
C LYS A 385 21.48 -10.76 13.67
N ASN A 386 21.94 -11.77 14.44
CA ASN A 386 23.23 -12.43 14.22
C ASN A 386 24.40 -11.42 14.16
N GLY A 387 24.34 -10.37 14.99
CA GLY A 387 25.39 -9.34 15.05
C GLY A 387 25.43 -8.38 13.86
N LYS A 388 24.40 -8.37 13.02
CA LYS A 388 24.33 -7.52 11.81
C LYS A 388 23.07 -6.69 11.79
N VAL A 389 23.12 -5.54 11.12
CA VAL A 389 21.95 -4.69 10.85
C VAL A 389 21.07 -5.39 9.83
N PHE A 390 19.80 -5.65 10.17
CA PHE A 390 18.79 -6.21 9.27
C PHE A 390 17.77 -5.18 8.84
N GLY A 391 17.45 -4.22 9.68
CA GLY A 391 16.48 -3.18 9.37
C GLY A 391 16.82 -1.86 10.05
N VAL A 392 16.38 -0.76 9.46
CA VAL A 392 16.58 0.59 9.99
C VAL A 392 15.30 1.40 9.83
N PHE A 393 14.88 2.02 10.93
CA PHE A 393 13.77 2.96 10.98
C PHE A 393 14.31 4.35 11.32
N LEU A 394 13.83 5.38 10.62
CA LEU A 394 14.20 6.76 10.93
C LEU A 394 13.00 7.70 10.76
N GLU A 395 12.64 8.39 11.85
CA GLU A 395 11.70 9.50 11.86
C GLU A 395 12.48 10.81 11.75
N GLY A 396 12.04 11.71 10.86
CA GLY A 396 12.64 13.04 10.75
C GLY A 396 13.98 13.09 10.04
N GLY A 397 14.32 12.07 9.27
CA GLY A 397 15.56 12.02 8.51
C GLY A 397 15.60 12.97 7.33
N THR A 398 16.80 13.45 7.01
CA THR A 398 17.05 14.15 5.74
C THR A 398 17.08 13.15 4.59
N GLN A 399 17.03 13.65 3.35
CA GLN A 399 17.16 12.79 2.17
C GLN A 399 18.46 11.97 2.19
N GLU A 400 19.56 12.60 2.57
CA GLU A 400 20.88 11.93 2.66
C GLU A 400 20.90 10.87 3.76
N GLU A 401 20.29 11.16 4.90
CA GLU A 401 20.18 10.21 5.99
C GLU A 401 19.31 9.02 5.62
N ASN A 402 18.20 9.25 4.91
CA ASN A 402 17.32 8.19 4.43
C ASN A 402 18.04 7.29 3.42
N LYS A 403 18.87 7.84 2.55
CA LYS A 403 19.72 7.06 1.64
C LYS A 403 20.74 6.23 2.43
N ALA A 404 21.30 6.80 3.46
CA ALA A 404 22.29 6.12 4.31
C ALA A 404 21.69 4.94 5.05
N ILE A 405 20.49 5.08 5.62
CA ILE A 405 19.83 3.96 6.30
C ILE A 405 19.41 2.85 5.33
N ALA A 406 19.03 3.20 4.10
CA ALA A 406 18.80 2.22 3.05
C ALA A 406 20.07 1.41 2.75
N LYS A 407 21.19 2.09 2.61
CA LYS A 407 22.50 1.46 2.41
C LYS A 407 22.87 0.52 3.56
N ALA A 408 22.66 0.95 4.80
CA ALA A 408 22.91 0.13 5.98
C ALA A 408 22.06 -1.14 5.98
N ALA A 409 20.77 -1.04 5.68
CA ALA A 409 19.88 -2.19 5.61
C ALA A 409 20.29 -3.17 4.49
N LYS A 410 20.76 -2.65 3.36
CA LYS A 410 21.21 -3.48 2.22
C LYS A 410 22.54 -4.19 2.50
N LEU A 411 23.51 -3.49 3.06
CA LEU A 411 24.84 -4.01 3.32
C LEU A 411 24.91 -4.93 4.53
N GLN A 412 23.97 -4.81 5.46
CA GLN A 412 23.95 -5.59 6.71
C GLN A 412 25.28 -5.53 7.46
N PRO A 413 25.79 -4.33 7.82
CA PRO A 413 27.08 -4.21 8.49
C PRO A 413 27.07 -4.86 9.86
N PRO A 414 28.23 -5.36 10.33
CA PRO A 414 28.35 -5.92 11.66
C PRO A 414 28.24 -4.84 12.73
N VAL A 415 27.69 -5.21 13.87
CA VAL A 415 27.55 -4.37 15.06
C VAL A 415 28.24 -5.07 16.22
N GLU A 416 29.32 -4.50 16.70
CA GLU A 416 30.10 -5.05 17.81
C GLU A 416 29.62 -4.57 19.18
N ASN A 417 29.17 -3.31 19.24
CA ASN A 417 28.74 -2.66 20.49
C ASN A 417 27.43 -1.91 20.27
N LYS A 418 26.36 -2.42 20.85
CA LYS A 418 25.02 -1.84 20.73
C LYS A 418 24.88 -0.48 21.42
N ASP A 419 25.56 -0.28 22.55
CA ASP A 419 25.53 1.00 23.25
C ASP A 419 26.21 2.10 22.42
N GLN A 420 27.31 1.76 21.77
CA GLN A 420 27.98 2.67 20.84
C GLN A 420 27.09 2.98 19.64
N LEU A 421 26.41 1.97 19.10
CA LEU A 421 25.46 2.16 17.99
C LEU A 421 24.35 3.13 18.38
N ALA A 422 23.80 3.00 19.58
CA ALA A 422 22.77 3.89 20.09
C ALA A 422 23.27 5.34 20.20
N GLN A 423 24.52 5.54 20.61
CA GLN A 423 25.16 6.85 20.71
C GLN A 423 25.44 7.47 19.34
N GLU A 424 25.93 6.68 18.40
CA GLU A 424 26.21 7.12 17.04
C GLU A 424 24.92 7.45 16.28
N GLY A 425 23.85 6.68 16.55
CA GLY A 425 22.57 6.88 15.90
C GLY A 425 22.65 6.82 14.38
N VAL A 426 22.10 7.82 13.71
CA VAL A 426 22.11 7.86 12.23
C VAL A 426 23.52 8.01 11.66
N SER A 427 24.48 8.55 12.43
CA SER A 427 25.86 8.73 11.95
C SER A 427 26.56 7.39 11.68
N PHE A 428 26.17 6.31 12.33
CA PHE A 428 26.65 4.97 11.99
C PHE A 428 26.34 4.65 10.51
N ALA A 429 25.12 4.91 10.07
CA ALA A 429 24.71 4.66 8.69
C ALA A 429 25.39 5.62 7.70
N THR A 430 25.50 6.90 8.05
CA THR A 430 26.10 7.90 7.16
C THR A 430 27.60 7.72 6.98
N SER A 431 28.26 6.98 7.86
CA SER A 431 29.70 6.70 7.80
C SER A 431 30.07 5.41 7.04
N LEU A 432 29.08 4.67 6.51
CA LEU A 432 29.31 3.42 5.76
C LEU A 432 29.86 3.67 4.35
#